data_9822bc66a9b111f4b22d31aaa68dbb20
#
_entry.id   9822bc66a9b111f4b22d31aaa68dbb20
#
_cell.length_a   1.000
_cell.length_b   1.000
_cell.length_c   1.000
_cell.angle_alpha   90.00
_cell.angle_beta   90.00
_cell.angle_gamma   90.00
#
_symmetry.space_group_name_H-M   'P 1'
#
loop_
_entity.id
_entity.type
_entity.pdbx_description
1 polymer ?
#
loop_
_entity_poly.entity_id
_entity_poly.type
_entity_poly.pdbx_seq_one_letter_code
_entity_poly.pdbx_strand_id
1 'polypeptide(L)'
;MRKALFAASTILLATPLWAQDPSPLSDTERQQAIQELQDLRSRMTALEQRLGVTPPPPVQYTPAGPRPPKDHNLELYGFVQLDAIQDFNRVNPDWDATLRPSRIPTEDGEFGGDGQSVFSVRQSRLGAKATGHFLGKPYEAKFEFDLFGTGVDAGQTTFRVRHMYAKWGPFLAGQTNTLFMDGDIFPNVIDYWGPTGMVFVRTPQLRWTFIDGKNWTAAVALEHPSDDIDPGNIRLIDEEVASNIQGNEELPDLTAAIRYGGDWGHVRVAGILRRIGYDTRGTEDNEPDGQETGWGINATTAIKLGLATPRLGIVYGRGIATYMNDGGMDLAPSVSTIFEPPSVILVPEAEAVKLLGVSAYVDFQWSKYWTSSAGYSFTKVDNTNFQDPTAFHKGEYASANLLWSRDNALAGAELLWGRRTDNDGDKGSDLRLQASFKWSFTSDNIWNMIE
;
A
#
# COMPACT_ATOMS: atom_id res chain seq x y z
N MET A 1 -31.18 -52.99 -6.54
CA MET A 1 -32.07 -52.45 -7.58
C MET A 1 -32.52 -51.04 -7.14
N ARG A 2 -31.94 -50.00 -7.62
CA ARG A 2 -32.51 -48.63 -7.67
C ARG A 2 -31.82 -47.90 -8.81
N LYS A 3 -32.59 -47.54 -9.81
CA LYS A 3 -32.19 -46.86 -11.05
C LYS A 3 -31.91 -45.39 -10.73
N ALA A 4 -30.72 -44.89 -11.09
CA ALA A 4 -30.41 -43.46 -11.11
C ALA A 4 -30.81 -42.89 -12.48
N LEU A 5 -31.72 -41.94 -12.50
CA LEU A 5 -32.05 -41.12 -13.67
C LEU A 5 -30.95 -40.08 -13.86
N PHE A 6 -30.33 -40.09 -15.02
CA PHE A 6 -29.53 -38.96 -15.52
C PHE A 6 -30.51 -37.92 -16.11
N ALA A 7 -30.55 -36.72 -15.52
CA ALA A 7 -31.18 -35.58 -16.13
C ALA A 7 -30.10 -34.80 -16.90
N ALA A 8 -30.20 -34.80 -18.22
CA ALA A 8 -29.36 -33.98 -19.09
C ALA A 8 -29.85 -32.53 -19.01
N SER A 9 -29.05 -31.65 -18.40
CA SER A 9 -29.28 -30.21 -18.42
C SER A 9 -28.73 -29.65 -19.73
N THR A 10 -29.66 -29.27 -20.62
CA THR A 10 -29.36 -28.52 -21.85
C THR A 10 -28.93 -27.11 -21.46
N ILE A 11 -27.64 -26.82 -21.61
CA ILE A 11 -27.11 -25.45 -21.47
C ILE A 11 -27.51 -24.69 -22.75
N LEU A 12 -28.53 -23.83 -22.67
CA LEU A 12 -28.79 -22.82 -23.67
C LEU A 12 -27.66 -21.79 -23.58
N LEU A 13 -26.78 -21.79 -24.58
CA LEU A 13 -25.84 -20.67 -24.83
C LEU A 13 -26.67 -19.47 -25.26
N ALA A 14 -26.93 -18.56 -24.31
CA ALA A 14 -27.42 -17.23 -24.62
C ALA A 14 -26.27 -16.47 -25.31
N THR A 15 -26.36 -16.29 -26.61
CA THR A 15 -25.53 -15.34 -27.34
C THR A 15 -25.75 -13.95 -26.75
N PRO A 16 -24.70 -13.18 -26.43
CA PRO A 16 -24.89 -11.79 -26.00
C PRO A 16 -25.50 -11.01 -27.18
N LEU A 17 -26.69 -10.48 -26.96
CA LEU A 17 -27.22 -9.42 -27.83
C LEU A 17 -26.27 -8.24 -27.70
N TRP A 18 -25.40 -8.06 -28.67
CA TRP A 18 -24.72 -6.80 -28.91
C TRP A 18 -25.83 -5.78 -29.16
N ALA A 19 -25.89 -4.73 -28.37
CA ALA A 19 -26.77 -3.62 -28.60
C ALA A 19 -26.50 -3.12 -30.03
N GLN A 20 -27.46 -3.36 -30.94
CA GLN A 20 -27.47 -2.67 -32.21
C GLN A 20 -27.62 -1.20 -31.86
N ASP A 21 -26.73 -0.35 -32.38
CA ASP A 21 -26.94 1.09 -32.35
C ASP A 21 -28.36 1.37 -32.85
N PRO A 22 -29.19 2.07 -32.05
CA PRO A 22 -30.52 2.35 -32.50
C PRO A 22 -30.41 3.15 -33.80
N SER A 23 -30.97 2.58 -34.88
CA SER A 23 -31.09 3.30 -36.15
C SER A 23 -31.64 4.70 -35.86
N PRO A 24 -31.10 5.76 -36.48
CA PRO A 24 -31.56 7.11 -36.21
C PRO A 24 -33.06 7.19 -36.49
N LEU A 25 -33.78 7.66 -35.48
CA LEU A 25 -35.26 7.84 -35.55
C LEU A 25 -35.61 8.61 -36.81
N SER A 26 -36.61 8.17 -37.54
CA SER A 26 -37.19 8.93 -38.67
C SER A 26 -37.69 10.30 -38.17
N ASP A 27 -37.77 11.29 -39.05
CA ASP A 27 -38.20 12.62 -38.68
C ASP A 27 -39.59 12.63 -38.03
N THR A 28 -40.47 11.70 -38.43
CA THR A 28 -41.81 11.53 -37.83
C THR A 28 -41.73 10.97 -36.40
N GLU A 29 -40.92 9.97 -36.15
CA GLU A 29 -40.72 9.40 -34.83
C GLU A 29 -40.02 10.40 -33.88
N ARG A 30 -39.13 11.21 -34.43
CA ARG A 30 -38.45 12.28 -33.68
C ARG A 30 -39.47 13.37 -33.27
N GLN A 31 -40.40 13.76 -34.17
CA GLN A 31 -41.43 14.72 -33.84
C GLN A 31 -42.45 14.17 -32.82
N GLN A 32 -42.84 12.91 -32.93
CA GLN A 32 -43.67 12.24 -31.94
C GLN A 32 -43.03 12.18 -30.57
N ALA A 33 -41.76 11.79 -30.49
CA ALA A 33 -41.01 11.76 -29.23
C ALA A 33 -40.86 13.15 -28.59
N ILE A 34 -40.67 14.21 -29.39
CA ILE A 34 -40.65 15.60 -28.92
C ILE A 34 -41.99 16.00 -28.33
N GLN A 35 -43.09 15.59 -28.97
CA GLN A 35 -44.44 15.92 -28.53
C GLN A 35 -44.82 15.20 -27.23
N GLU A 36 -44.44 13.93 -27.08
CA GLU A 36 -44.55 13.16 -25.83
C GLU A 36 -43.74 13.78 -24.69
N LEU A 37 -42.51 14.20 -24.95
CA LEU A 37 -41.67 14.90 -23.96
C LEU A 37 -42.29 16.22 -23.51
N GLN A 38 -42.94 16.96 -24.40
CA GLN A 38 -43.66 18.21 -24.07
C GLN A 38 -44.89 17.93 -23.21
N ASP A 39 -45.65 16.89 -23.52
CA ASP A 39 -46.83 16.50 -22.73
C ASP A 39 -46.43 16.00 -21.33
N LEU A 40 -45.39 15.17 -21.24
CA LEU A 40 -44.83 14.72 -19.95
C LEU A 40 -44.35 15.89 -19.10
N ARG A 41 -43.66 16.88 -19.69
CA ARG A 41 -43.23 18.09 -18.98
C ARG A 41 -44.42 18.90 -18.45
N SER A 42 -45.46 19.05 -19.26
CA SER A 42 -46.69 19.76 -18.86
C SER A 42 -47.40 19.09 -17.68
N ARG A 43 -47.45 17.74 -17.70
CA ARG A 43 -48.03 16.94 -16.60
C ARG A 43 -47.17 17.04 -15.34
N MET A 44 -45.85 17.02 -15.49
CA MET A 44 -44.93 17.18 -14.37
C MET A 44 -45.08 18.55 -13.69
N THR A 45 -45.12 19.62 -14.47
CA THR A 45 -45.36 20.98 -13.96
C THR A 45 -46.71 21.12 -13.26
N ALA A 46 -47.77 20.50 -13.79
CA ALA A 46 -49.09 20.50 -13.16
C ALA A 46 -49.10 19.72 -11.83
N LEU A 47 -48.35 18.64 -11.73
CA LEU A 47 -48.18 17.87 -10.48
C LEU A 47 -47.35 18.65 -9.45
N GLU A 48 -46.30 19.32 -9.87
CA GLU A 48 -45.46 20.17 -9.02
C GLU A 48 -46.26 21.32 -8.41
N GLN A 49 -47.09 21.97 -9.24
CA GLN A 49 -48.03 23.02 -8.75
C GLN A 49 -49.05 22.48 -7.74
N ARG A 50 -49.61 21.29 -7.97
CA ARG A 50 -50.55 20.66 -7.05
C ARG A 50 -49.93 20.23 -5.74
N LEU A 51 -48.63 19.88 -5.75
CA LEU A 51 -47.87 19.47 -4.57
C LEU A 51 -47.18 20.63 -3.84
N GLY A 52 -47.29 21.87 -4.39
CA GLY A 52 -46.63 23.06 -3.82
C GLY A 52 -45.10 22.99 -3.86
N VAL A 53 -44.53 22.13 -4.72
CA VAL A 53 -43.08 21.99 -4.88
C VAL A 53 -42.62 23.07 -5.85
N THR A 54 -41.74 23.96 -5.41
CA THR A 54 -41.08 24.91 -6.32
C THR A 54 -40.11 24.11 -7.19
N PRO A 55 -40.25 24.09 -8.52
CA PRO A 55 -39.31 23.39 -9.38
C PRO A 55 -37.90 23.94 -9.15
N PRO A 56 -36.87 23.06 -9.09
CA PRO A 56 -35.50 23.55 -9.04
C PRO A 56 -35.26 24.47 -10.24
N PRO A 57 -34.47 25.55 -10.07
CA PRO A 57 -34.18 26.44 -11.18
C PRO A 57 -33.67 25.62 -12.37
N PRO A 58 -34.04 25.94 -13.60
CA PRO A 58 -33.62 25.21 -14.77
C PRO A 58 -32.09 25.11 -14.73
N VAL A 59 -31.58 23.87 -14.77
CA VAL A 59 -30.14 23.65 -14.90
C VAL A 59 -29.73 24.35 -16.19
N GLN A 60 -29.17 25.56 -16.06
CA GLN A 60 -28.55 26.23 -17.20
C GLN A 60 -27.40 25.29 -17.61
N TYR A 61 -27.60 24.60 -18.72
CA TYR A 61 -26.52 23.87 -19.38
C TYR A 61 -25.52 24.94 -19.83
N THR A 62 -24.56 25.23 -18.99
CA THR A 62 -23.39 26.00 -19.39
C THR A 62 -22.72 25.16 -20.45
N PRO A 63 -22.62 25.64 -21.70
CA PRO A 63 -21.84 24.91 -22.72
C PRO A 63 -20.51 24.55 -22.10
N ALA A 64 -20.01 23.33 -22.33
CA ALA A 64 -18.73 22.90 -21.85
C ALA A 64 -17.75 24.06 -22.02
N GLY A 65 -17.18 24.51 -20.89
CA GLY A 65 -16.26 25.65 -20.89
C GLY A 65 -15.16 25.47 -21.93
N PRO A 66 -14.44 26.51 -22.28
CA PRO A 66 -13.43 26.44 -23.32
C PRO A 66 -12.57 25.21 -23.12
N ARG A 67 -12.29 24.48 -24.21
CA ARG A 67 -11.41 23.30 -24.19
C ARG A 67 -10.19 23.62 -23.33
N PRO A 68 -9.79 22.73 -22.41
CA PRO A 68 -8.64 22.98 -21.57
C PRO A 68 -7.44 23.39 -22.45
N PRO A 69 -6.60 24.34 -21.99
CA PRO A 69 -5.42 24.75 -22.72
C PRO A 69 -4.60 23.53 -23.18
N LYS A 70 -3.87 23.66 -24.29
CA LYS A 70 -3.06 22.58 -24.87
C LYS A 70 -1.95 22.01 -23.96
N ASP A 71 -1.71 22.62 -22.81
CA ASP A 71 -0.74 22.21 -21.79
C ASP A 71 -1.29 21.22 -20.74
N HIS A 72 -2.59 20.84 -20.82
CA HIS A 72 -3.18 19.81 -19.98
C HIS A 72 -3.05 18.44 -20.66
N ASN A 73 -2.52 17.47 -19.93
CA ASN A 73 -2.35 16.10 -20.38
C ASN A 73 -3.05 15.14 -19.41
N LEU A 74 -3.73 14.12 -19.94
CA LEU A 74 -4.28 12.99 -19.20
C LEU A 74 -3.68 11.71 -19.79
N GLU A 75 -2.92 11.02 -18.98
CA GLU A 75 -2.29 9.74 -19.29
C GLU A 75 -2.99 8.62 -18.51
N LEU A 76 -3.44 7.59 -19.20
CA LEU A 76 -3.80 6.31 -18.62
C LEU A 76 -2.60 5.38 -18.75
N TYR A 77 -2.27 4.67 -17.68
CA TYR A 77 -1.12 3.77 -17.64
C TYR A 77 -1.37 2.56 -16.76
N GLY A 78 -0.56 1.54 -16.95
CA GLY A 78 -0.64 0.36 -16.12
C GLY A 78 0.23 -0.78 -16.62
N PHE A 79 0.04 -1.92 -16.00
CA PHE A 79 0.62 -3.17 -16.45
C PHE A 79 -0.22 -4.38 -15.98
N VAL A 80 -0.14 -5.44 -16.76
CA VAL A 80 -0.58 -6.78 -16.36
C VAL A 80 0.67 -7.57 -16.01
N GLN A 81 0.66 -8.27 -14.88
CA GLN A 81 1.76 -9.10 -14.42
C GLN A 81 1.24 -10.46 -13.97
N LEU A 82 1.96 -11.50 -14.36
CA LEU A 82 1.79 -12.86 -13.86
C LEU A 82 3.06 -13.23 -13.11
N ASP A 83 2.90 -13.69 -11.88
CA ASP A 83 3.94 -14.25 -11.04
C ASP A 83 3.71 -15.76 -10.90
N ALA A 84 4.74 -16.55 -11.13
CA ALA A 84 4.82 -17.97 -10.82
C ALA A 84 5.82 -18.15 -9.68
N ILE A 85 5.34 -18.63 -8.56
CA ILE A 85 6.07 -18.71 -7.30
C ILE A 85 6.14 -20.16 -6.85
N GLN A 86 7.32 -20.59 -6.41
CA GLN A 86 7.55 -21.85 -5.74
C GLN A 86 8.24 -21.60 -4.41
N ASP A 87 7.55 -21.84 -3.30
CA ASP A 87 8.13 -21.90 -1.96
C ASP A 87 8.65 -23.32 -1.71
N PHE A 88 9.79 -23.44 -1.07
CA PHE A 88 10.35 -24.72 -0.66
C PHE A 88 9.95 -25.10 0.76
N ASN A 89 9.61 -24.12 1.59
CA ASN A 89 8.90 -24.28 2.84
C ASN A 89 7.46 -23.78 2.68
N ARG A 90 6.89 -23.15 3.68
CA ARG A 90 5.55 -22.59 3.62
C ARG A 90 5.46 -21.25 4.33
N VAL A 91 4.65 -20.34 3.78
CA VAL A 91 4.33 -19.05 4.39
C VAL A 91 2.84 -18.97 4.69
N ASN A 92 2.44 -17.95 5.46
CA ASN A 92 1.04 -17.67 5.73
C ASN A 92 0.24 -17.56 4.41
N PRO A 93 -0.87 -18.31 4.23
CA PRO A 93 -1.64 -18.36 2.98
C PRO A 93 -2.20 -17.02 2.52
N ASP A 94 -2.47 -16.09 3.44
CA ASP A 94 -2.91 -14.73 3.08
C ASP A 94 -1.81 -13.90 2.42
N TRP A 95 -0.56 -14.36 2.49
CA TRP A 95 0.64 -13.68 2.00
C TRP A 95 1.46 -14.53 1.03
N ASP A 96 0.89 -15.57 0.47
CA ASP A 96 1.56 -16.51 -0.42
C ASP A 96 2.10 -15.88 -1.72
N ALA A 97 1.49 -14.78 -2.19
CA ALA A 97 1.90 -14.08 -3.41
C ALA A 97 3.07 -13.10 -3.20
N THR A 98 3.69 -13.03 -2.01
CA THR A 98 4.88 -12.21 -1.70
C THR A 98 5.61 -12.76 -0.49
N LEU A 99 6.91 -12.52 -0.37
CA LEU A 99 7.69 -12.98 0.79
C LEU A 99 7.75 -11.89 1.86
N ARG A 100 7.05 -12.11 2.97
CA ARG A 100 7.10 -11.28 4.17
C ARG A 100 7.69 -12.07 5.33
N PRO A 101 8.90 -11.73 5.81
CA PRO A 101 9.51 -12.43 6.95
C PRO A 101 8.62 -12.51 8.18
N SER A 102 7.83 -11.48 8.50
CA SER A 102 6.90 -11.50 9.64
C SER A 102 5.74 -12.51 9.49
N ARG A 103 5.56 -13.08 8.29
CA ARG A 103 4.49 -14.03 7.94
C ARG A 103 5.01 -15.44 7.67
N ILE A 104 6.26 -15.69 7.97
CA ILE A 104 6.86 -17.04 7.98
C ILE A 104 6.51 -17.69 9.31
N PRO A 105 6.00 -18.95 9.32
CA PRO A 105 5.70 -19.65 10.55
C PRO A 105 7.00 -19.99 11.32
N THR A 106 6.94 -19.94 12.63
CA THR A 106 8.03 -20.36 13.52
C THR A 106 7.74 -21.74 14.12
N GLU A 107 6.49 -22.22 14.03
CA GLU A 107 6.08 -23.56 14.42
C GLU A 107 5.96 -24.49 13.20
N ASP A 108 6.45 -25.72 13.35
CA ASP A 108 6.37 -26.73 12.28
C ASP A 108 4.92 -27.08 11.96
N GLY A 109 4.56 -26.96 10.68
CA GLY A 109 3.24 -27.36 10.20
C GLY A 109 2.10 -26.38 10.47
N GLU A 110 2.36 -25.18 11.01
CA GLU A 110 1.33 -24.16 11.29
C GLU A 110 0.39 -23.92 10.08
N PHE A 111 0.94 -23.85 8.88
CA PHE A 111 0.15 -23.69 7.64
C PHE A 111 0.14 -24.94 6.74
N GLY A 112 0.49 -26.11 7.28
CA GLY A 112 0.53 -27.40 6.58
C GLY A 112 1.96 -27.79 6.19
N GLY A 113 2.08 -28.85 5.35
CA GLY A 113 3.39 -29.39 4.92
C GLY A 113 4.14 -28.42 4.00
N ASP A 114 5.47 -28.60 3.96
CA ASP A 114 6.36 -27.81 3.13
C ASP A 114 6.06 -27.89 1.63
N GLY A 115 6.42 -26.83 0.94
CA GLY A 115 6.30 -26.68 -0.49
C GLY A 115 4.91 -26.21 -0.93
N GLN A 116 4.90 -25.12 -1.70
CA GLN A 116 3.69 -24.63 -2.36
C GLN A 116 4.02 -23.95 -3.67
N SER A 117 3.09 -24.05 -4.63
CA SER A 117 3.17 -23.33 -5.91
C SER A 117 2.02 -22.35 -6.00
N VAL A 118 2.31 -21.10 -6.34
CA VAL A 118 1.35 -20.01 -6.44
C VAL A 118 1.46 -19.34 -7.81
N PHE A 119 0.30 -19.09 -8.44
CA PHE A 119 0.21 -18.22 -9.61
C PHE A 119 -0.61 -16.99 -9.24
N SER A 120 -0.05 -15.81 -9.39
CA SER A 120 -0.66 -14.56 -8.94
C SER A 120 -0.64 -13.49 -10.03
N VAL A 121 -1.77 -12.78 -10.15
CA VAL A 121 -1.88 -11.54 -10.97
C VAL A 121 -2.04 -10.30 -10.09
N ARG A 122 -1.92 -10.44 -8.78
CA ARG A 122 -2.23 -9.41 -7.77
C ARG A 122 -1.35 -8.16 -7.88
N GLN A 123 -0.16 -8.25 -8.47
CA GLN A 123 0.72 -7.11 -8.71
C GLN A 123 0.25 -6.20 -9.85
N SER A 124 -0.66 -6.68 -10.72
CA SER A 124 -1.19 -5.89 -11.85
C SER A 124 -1.75 -4.55 -11.38
N ARG A 125 -1.53 -3.51 -12.18
CA ARG A 125 -1.75 -2.12 -11.77
C ARG A 125 -2.41 -1.32 -12.88
N LEU A 126 -3.28 -0.39 -12.47
CA LEU A 126 -3.87 0.60 -13.36
C LEU A 126 -3.83 1.97 -12.69
N GLY A 127 -3.59 3.01 -13.49
CA GLY A 127 -3.55 4.38 -13.00
C GLY A 127 -3.94 5.41 -14.06
N ALA A 128 -4.27 6.58 -13.58
CA ALA A 128 -4.50 7.78 -14.37
C ALA A 128 -3.69 8.94 -13.78
N LYS A 129 -3.08 9.75 -14.63
CA LYS A 129 -2.27 10.91 -14.25
C LYS A 129 -2.67 12.11 -15.09
N ALA A 130 -3.14 13.16 -14.46
CA ALA A 130 -3.40 14.44 -15.09
C ALA A 130 -2.32 15.45 -14.70
N THR A 131 -1.78 16.17 -15.69
CA THR A 131 -0.78 17.22 -15.47
C THR A 131 -1.14 18.46 -16.27
N GLY A 132 -0.63 19.62 -15.85
CA GLY A 132 -0.83 20.89 -16.55
C GLY A 132 -0.50 22.09 -15.67
N HIS A 133 -1.07 23.26 -15.99
CA HIS A 133 -0.93 24.48 -15.19
C HIS A 133 -2.30 24.99 -14.74
N PHE A 134 -2.37 25.41 -13.49
CA PHE A 134 -3.54 26.07 -12.91
C PHE A 134 -3.08 27.27 -12.08
N LEU A 135 -3.66 28.45 -12.37
CA LEU A 135 -3.26 29.73 -11.76
C LEU A 135 -1.72 29.99 -11.85
N GLY A 136 -1.13 29.70 -13.01
CA GLY A 136 0.30 29.93 -13.28
C GLY A 136 1.26 28.96 -12.57
N LYS A 137 0.77 27.96 -11.86
CA LYS A 137 1.58 26.92 -11.21
C LYS A 137 1.32 25.53 -11.81
N PRO A 138 2.33 24.67 -11.89
CA PRO A 138 2.13 23.31 -12.33
C PRO A 138 1.25 22.53 -11.35
N TYR A 139 0.39 21.66 -11.88
CA TYR A 139 -0.35 20.69 -11.10
C TYR A 139 -0.13 19.27 -11.61
N GLU A 140 -0.29 18.33 -10.71
CA GLU A 140 -0.39 16.90 -10.99
C GLU A 140 -1.51 16.32 -10.14
N ALA A 141 -2.40 15.54 -10.76
CA ALA A 141 -3.34 14.70 -10.03
C ALA A 141 -3.09 13.25 -10.45
N LYS A 142 -3.01 12.36 -9.48
CA LYS A 142 -2.71 10.95 -9.72
C LYS A 142 -3.70 10.06 -9.00
N PHE A 143 -4.21 9.06 -9.72
CA PHE A 143 -4.98 7.96 -9.20
C PHE A 143 -4.33 6.65 -9.65
N GLU A 144 -4.04 5.74 -8.72
CA GLU A 144 -3.42 4.45 -9.02
C GLU A 144 -3.91 3.40 -8.03
N PHE A 145 -4.23 2.21 -8.54
CA PHE A 145 -4.54 1.04 -7.73
C PHE A 145 -3.85 -0.20 -8.28
N ASP A 146 -3.67 -1.19 -7.42
CA ASP A 146 -3.29 -2.56 -7.77
C ASP A 146 -4.38 -3.56 -7.33
N LEU A 147 -4.11 -4.85 -7.52
CA LEU A 147 -5.04 -5.92 -7.17
C LEU A 147 -4.58 -6.67 -5.91
N PHE A 148 -3.65 -6.10 -5.14
CA PHE A 148 -3.02 -6.76 -3.99
C PHE A 148 -3.79 -6.43 -2.70
N GLY A 149 -4.83 -7.20 -2.38
CA GLY A 149 -5.60 -7.05 -1.14
C GLY A 149 -4.71 -7.14 0.11
N THR A 150 -5.00 -6.28 1.08
CA THR A 150 -4.31 -6.21 2.38
C THR A 150 -5.32 -5.98 3.51
N GLY A 151 -4.92 -6.09 4.77
CA GLY A 151 -5.85 -6.00 5.90
C GLY A 151 -6.86 -7.14 5.87
N VAL A 152 -8.14 -6.81 5.90
CA VAL A 152 -9.25 -7.80 5.83
C VAL A 152 -9.33 -8.51 4.48
N ASP A 153 -8.74 -7.95 3.43
CA ASP A 153 -8.67 -8.53 2.09
C ASP A 153 -7.33 -9.23 1.81
N ALA A 154 -6.50 -9.47 2.83
CA ALA A 154 -5.26 -10.20 2.67
C ALA A 154 -5.52 -11.57 2.01
N GLY A 155 -4.63 -12.01 1.11
CA GLY A 155 -4.82 -13.21 0.31
C GLY A 155 -5.70 -13.06 -0.93
N GLN A 156 -6.52 -12.02 -1.02
CA GLN A 156 -7.49 -11.83 -2.10
C GLN A 156 -6.97 -10.94 -3.24
N THR A 157 -7.57 -11.13 -4.42
CA THR A 157 -7.34 -10.28 -5.60
C THR A 157 -8.41 -9.19 -5.61
N THR A 158 -8.15 -8.10 -4.87
CA THR A 158 -9.07 -6.98 -4.68
C THR A 158 -8.39 -5.65 -4.98
N PHE A 159 -9.19 -4.64 -5.36
CA PHE A 159 -8.66 -3.30 -5.63
C PHE A 159 -8.12 -2.66 -4.36
N ARG A 160 -6.86 -2.20 -4.42
CA ARG A 160 -6.24 -1.42 -3.37
C ARG A 160 -5.72 -0.10 -3.91
N VAL A 161 -6.17 1.01 -3.33
CA VAL A 161 -5.68 2.34 -3.68
C VAL A 161 -4.22 2.49 -3.23
N ARG A 162 -3.35 2.83 -4.19
CA ARG A 162 -1.93 3.12 -3.95
C ARG A 162 -1.70 4.62 -3.83
N HIS A 163 -2.13 5.36 -4.85
CA HIS A 163 -1.99 6.81 -4.93
C HIS A 163 -3.33 7.44 -5.28
N MET A 164 -3.73 8.43 -4.53
CA MET A 164 -4.88 9.29 -4.79
C MET A 164 -4.57 10.66 -4.23
N TYR A 165 -3.92 11.52 -5.03
CA TYR A 165 -3.49 12.84 -4.58
C TYR A 165 -3.57 13.88 -5.69
N ALA A 166 -3.56 15.16 -5.26
CA ALA A 166 -3.31 16.31 -6.11
C ALA A 166 -2.11 17.10 -5.56
N LYS A 167 -1.23 17.51 -6.48
CA LYS A 167 -0.12 18.45 -6.22
C LYS A 167 -0.39 19.74 -6.98
N TRP A 168 -0.19 20.88 -6.34
CA TRP A 168 -0.26 22.19 -6.94
C TRP A 168 0.89 23.08 -6.45
N GLY A 169 1.83 23.37 -7.35
CA GLY A 169 3.06 24.03 -6.97
C GLY A 169 3.79 23.25 -5.85
N PRO A 170 4.07 23.88 -4.68
CA PRO A 170 4.78 23.25 -3.59
C PRO A 170 3.89 22.37 -2.67
N PHE A 171 2.57 22.38 -2.86
CA PHE A 171 1.62 21.70 -1.99
C PHE A 171 1.14 20.40 -2.60
N LEU A 172 0.99 19.36 -1.76
CA LEU A 172 0.37 18.09 -2.10
C LEU A 172 -0.67 17.74 -1.04
N ALA A 173 -1.83 17.26 -1.47
CA ALA A 173 -2.89 16.74 -0.61
C ALA A 173 -3.41 15.41 -1.16
N GLY A 174 -3.61 14.43 -0.29
CA GLY A 174 -4.13 13.10 -0.60
C GLY A 174 -3.19 11.98 -0.20
N GLN A 175 -3.49 10.75 -0.65
CA GLN A 175 -2.74 9.55 -0.30
C GLN A 175 -1.58 9.30 -1.28
N THR A 176 -0.37 9.19 -0.74
CA THR A 176 0.82 8.76 -1.47
C THR A 176 1.86 8.22 -0.49
N ASN A 177 3.06 7.88 -0.96
CA ASN A 177 4.16 7.47 -0.08
C ASN A 177 4.41 8.52 1.00
N THR A 178 4.54 8.06 2.25
CA THR A 178 4.93 8.92 3.38
C THR A 178 6.17 9.74 3.03
N LEU A 179 6.28 10.94 3.60
CA LEU A 179 7.50 11.72 3.46
C LEU A 179 8.69 11.10 4.24
N PHE A 180 8.42 10.19 5.19
CA PHE A 180 9.47 9.45 5.91
C PHE A 180 10.16 8.40 5.02
N MET A 181 9.51 7.91 3.95
CA MET A 181 10.03 6.93 2.98
C MET A 181 10.91 7.58 1.90
N ASP A 182 11.96 6.88 1.48
CA ASP A 182 12.70 7.15 0.24
C ASP A 182 12.44 6.03 -0.78
N GLY A 183 11.58 6.29 -1.75
CA GLY A 183 11.25 5.33 -2.81
C GLY A 183 12.41 5.04 -3.77
N ASP A 184 13.38 5.93 -3.86
CA ASP A 184 14.51 5.80 -4.80
C ASP A 184 15.56 4.78 -4.33
N ILE A 185 15.50 4.30 -3.07
CA ILE A 185 16.35 3.19 -2.60
C ILE A 185 15.70 1.83 -2.76
N PHE A 186 14.43 1.76 -3.24
CA PHE A 186 13.79 0.47 -3.50
C PHE A 186 14.54 -0.26 -4.62
N PRO A 187 15.05 -1.49 -4.39
CA PRO A 187 15.84 -2.21 -5.37
C PRO A 187 14.98 -2.72 -6.54
N ASN A 188 15.62 -3.07 -7.64
CA ASN A 188 14.94 -3.60 -8.82
C ASN A 188 14.60 -5.10 -8.63
N VAL A 189 13.65 -5.39 -7.73
CA VAL A 189 13.14 -6.73 -7.41
C VAL A 189 11.78 -6.97 -8.06
N ILE A 190 11.38 -8.24 -8.23
CA ILE A 190 10.08 -8.64 -8.76
C ILE A 190 9.11 -9.11 -7.67
N ASP A 191 9.61 -9.45 -6.48
CA ASP A 191 8.74 -9.66 -5.32
C ASP A 191 7.96 -8.38 -5.01
N TYR A 192 6.66 -8.55 -4.70
CA TYR A 192 5.77 -7.39 -4.53
C TYR A 192 6.12 -6.56 -3.30
N TRP A 193 6.46 -7.20 -2.18
CA TRP A 193 6.72 -6.50 -0.92
C TRP A 193 8.16 -5.98 -0.84
N GLY A 194 9.12 -6.81 -1.23
CA GLY A 194 10.54 -6.45 -1.24
C GLY A 194 11.18 -6.40 0.15
N PRO A 195 12.30 -5.67 0.30
CA PRO A 195 13.12 -5.70 1.52
C PRO A 195 12.37 -5.27 2.78
N THR A 196 12.50 -6.05 3.86
CA THR A 196 11.80 -5.81 5.12
C THR A 196 12.31 -4.56 5.87
N GLY A 197 13.63 -4.31 5.88
CA GLY A 197 14.28 -3.26 6.68
C GLY A 197 14.14 -1.83 6.12
N MET A 198 13.12 -1.56 5.32
CA MET A 198 12.86 -0.25 4.69
C MET A 198 11.61 0.39 5.28
N VAL A 199 11.56 1.72 5.27
CA VAL A 199 10.30 2.47 5.42
C VAL A 199 9.52 2.35 4.12
N PHE A 200 8.28 1.83 4.21
CA PHE A 200 7.42 1.68 3.05
C PHE A 200 5.94 1.68 3.44
N VAL A 201 5.30 2.83 3.43
CA VAL A 201 3.86 2.99 3.64
C VAL A 201 3.30 4.11 2.79
N ARG A 202 2.01 4.02 2.47
CA ARG A 202 1.24 5.10 1.83
C ARG A 202 0.16 5.56 2.78
N THR A 203 0.10 6.88 2.99
CA THR A 203 -0.82 7.48 3.93
C THR A 203 -1.43 8.76 3.34
N PRO A 204 -2.68 9.10 3.66
CA PRO A 204 -3.24 10.42 3.41
C PRO A 204 -2.40 11.49 4.10
N GLN A 205 -2.12 12.59 3.41
CA GLN A 205 -1.23 13.62 3.93
C GLN A 205 -1.47 14.99 3.31
N LEU A 206 -1.03 16.02 4.05
CA LEU A 206 -0.81 17.38 3.55
C LEU A 206 0.69 17.65 3.59
N ARG A 207 1.31 17.89 2.43
CA ARG A 207 2.76 18.10 2.30
C ARG A 207 3.06 19.47 1.73
N TRP A 208 4.06 20.13 2.30
CA TRP A 208 4.63 21.36 1.79
C TRP A 208 6.12 21.16 1.47
N THR A 209 6.47 21.29 0.18
CA THR A 209 7.85 21.27 -0.30
C THR A 209 8.35 22.72 -0.36
N PHE A 210 9.08 23.16 0.65
CA PHE A 210 9.54 24.54 0.78
C PHE A 210 10.89 24.79 0.12
N ILE A 211 11.68 23.75 -0.15
CA ILE A 211 12.85 23.78 -1.01
C ILE A 211 12.61 22.78 -2.15
N ASP A 212 12.56 23.26 -3.38
CA ASP A 212 12.45 22.46 -4.61
C ASP A 212 13.46 23.00 -5.63
N GLY A 213 14.74 22.77 -5.34
CA GLY A 213 15.87 23.21 -6.14
C GLY A 213 16.51 22.09 -6.96
N LYS A 214 17.48 22.46 -7.81
CA LYS A 214 18.17 21.49 -8.69
C LYS A 214 18.81 20.33 -7.92
N ASN A 215 19.44 20.60 -6.80
CA ASN A 215 20.19 19.62 -6.03
C ASN A 215 19.59 19.38 -4.63
N TRP A 216 18.87 20.35 -4.09
CA TRP A 216 18.28 20.28 -2.76
C TRP A 216 16.77 20.23 -2.82
N THR A 217 16.18 19.32 -2.06
CA THR A 217 14.74 19.27 -1.82
C THR A 217 14.51 19.15 -0.34
N ALA A 218 13.58 19.94 0.21
CA ALA A 218 13.16 19.81 1.59
C ALA A 218 11.65 20.00 1.70
N ALA A 219 11.03 19.18 2.53
CA ALA A 219 9.58 19.17 2.73
C ALA A 219 9.22 18.80 4.17
N VAL A 220 7.99 19.20 4.56
CA VAL A 220 7.31 18.74 5.77
C VAL A 220 5.93 18.23 5.39
N ALA A 221 5.39 17.28 6.16
CA ALA A 221 4.03 16.81 5.98
C ALA A 221 3.36 16.51 7.33
N LEU A 222 2.04 16.67 7.33
CA LEU A 222 1.13 16.10 8.32
C LEU A 222 0.49 14.88 7.68
N GLU A 223 0.63 13.73 8.30
CA GLU A 223 0.22 12.43 7.78
C GLU A 223 -0.84 11.80 8.67
N HIS A 224 -1.76 11.03 8.08
CA HIS A 224 -2.75 10.28 8.84
C HIS A 224 -2.02 9.26 9.72
N PRO A 225 -2.23 9.27 11.03
CA PRO A 225 -1.63 8.32 11.95
C PRO A 225 -2.23 6.91 11.75
N SER A 226 -1.50 5.91 12.18
CA SER A 226 -1.97 4.53 12.26
C SER A 226 -1.16 3.86 13.35
N ASP A 227 -1.82 3.48 14.44
CA ASP A 227 -1.18 3.00 15.66
C ASP A 227 -1.47 1.50 15.84
N ASP A 228 -0.43 0.66 15.74
CA ASP A 228 -0.51 -0.77 15.99
C ASP A 228 -0.15 -1.06 17.44
N ILE A 229 -1.10 -1.60 18.19
CA ILE A 229 -0.96 -1.91 19.63
C ILE A 229 -0.90 -3.42 19.82
N ASP A 230 0.16 -3.89 20.48
CA ASP A 230 0.29 -5.27 20.93
C ASP A 230 -0.24 -5.38 22.37
N PRO A 231 -1.33 -6.12 22.64
CA PRO A 231 -1.79 -6.35 24.01
C PRO A 231 -0.84 -7.24 24.82
N GLY A 232 0.05 -7.99 24.17
CA GLY A 232 1.02 -8.88 24.79
C GLY A 232 0.41 -9.80 25.83
N ASN A 233 1.04 -9.89 27.00
CA ASN A 233 0.62 -10.72 28.11
C ASN A 233 -0.39 -10.03 29.06
N ILE A 234 -0.94 -8.88 28.71
CA ILE A 234 -2.05 -8.25 29.46
C ILE A 234 -3.21 -9.22 29.61
N ARG A 235 -3.47 -10.10 28.62
CA ARG A 235 -4.51 -11.16 28.71
C ARG A 235 -4.36 -12.10 29.89
N LEU A 236 -3.16 -12.23 30.46
CA LEU A 236 -2.93 -13.05 31.66
C LEU A 236 -3.35 -12.35 32.96
N ILE A 237 -3.54 -11.02 32.89
CA ILE A 237 -3.99 -10.18 34.01
C ILE A 237 -5.45 -9.85 33.82
N ASP A 238 -5.85 -9.39 32.63
CA ASP A 238 -7.19 -8.98 32.26
C ASP A 238 -7.44 -9.24 30.78
N GLU A 239 -8.26 -10.28 30.48
CA GLU A 239 -8.57 -10.69 29.11
C GLU A 239 -9.53 -9.68 28.43
N GLU A 240 -10.40 -9.03 29.19
CA GLU A 240 -11.34 -8.03 28.66
C GLU A 240 -10.56 -6.81 28.14
N VAL A 241 -9.64 -6.30 28.94
CA VAL A 241 -8.72 -5.21 28.52
C VAL A 241 -7.93 -5.63 27.30
N ALA A 242 -7.25 -6.78 27.32
CA ALA A 242 -6.40 -7.22 26.21
C ALA A 242 -7.17 -7.40 24.89
N SER A 243 -8.46 -7.79 24.96
CA SER A 243 -9.29 -8.01 23.78
C SER A 243 -9.85 -6.71 23.19
N ASN A 244 -9.91 -5.65 23.96
CA ASN A 244 -10.56 -4.39 23.58
C ASN A 244 -9.60 -3.21 23.45
N ILE A 245 -8.32 -3.37 23.83
CA ILE A 245 -7.29 -2.34 23.67
C ILE A 245 -6.96 -2.16 22.18
N GLN A 246 -6.91 -0.90 21.74
CA GLN A 246 -6.63 -0.55 20.36
C GLN A 246 -6.03 0.85 20.22
N GLY A 247 -5.56 1.18 19.01
CA GLY A 247 -5.02 2.50 18.71
C GLY A 247 -6.07 3.61 18.85
N ASN A 248 -5.62 4.76 19.33
CA ASN A 248 -6.39 6.00 19.46
C ASN A 248 -5.61 7.16 18.82
N GLU A 249 -5.91 7.42 17.54
CA GLU A 249 -5.18 8.35 16.67
C GLU A 249 -5.68 9.80 16.87
N GLU A 250 -5.26 10.48 17.94
CA GLU A 250 -5.71 11.85 18.27
C GLU A 250 -5.05 12.95 17.44
N LEU A 251 -3.79 12.79 17.07
CA LEU A 251 -3.02 13.81 16.37
C LEU A 251 -2.36 13.26 15.09
N PRO A 252 -2.27 14.07 14.02
CA PRO A 252 -1.53 13.64 12.83
C PRO A 252 -0.03 13.49 13.13
N ASP A 253 0.60 12.54 12.44
CA ASP A 253 2.04 12.36 12.47
C ASP A 253 2.74 13.50 11.73
N LEU A 254 3.83 14.03 12.28
CA LEU A 254 4.65 15.05 11.67
C LEU A 254 5.89 14.42 11.03
N THR A 255 6.04 14.56 9.72
CA THR A 255 7.22 14.10 9.00
C THR A 255 7.97 15.25 8.34
N ALA A 256 9.29 15.12 8.25
CA ALA A 256 10.16 16.06 7.56
C ALA A 256 11.27 15.33 6.83
N ALA A 257 11.72 15.87 5.69
CA ALA A 257 12.82 15.29 4.94
C ALA A 257 13.65 16.35 4.22
N ILE A 258 14.94 16.08 4.12
CA ILE A 258 15.89 16.82 3.30
C ILE A 258 16.67 15.85 2.42
N ARG A 259 16.85 16.23 1.15
CA ARG A 259 17.60 15.46 0.16
C ARG A 259 18.59 16.35 -0.57
N TYR A 260 19.77 15.81 -0.76
CA TYR A 260 20.78 16.35 -1.67
C TYR A 260 21.10 15.33 -2.76
N GLY A 261 21.05 15.72 -4.02
CA GLY A 261 21.26 14.77 -5.13
C GLY A 261 21.63 15.46 -6.44
N GLY A 262 21.98 14.64 -7.41
CA GLY A 262 22.38 15.04 -8.75
C GLY A 262 22.60 13.81 -9.64
N ASP A 263 23.41 13.96 -10.70
CA ASP A 263 23.69 12.85 -11.66
C ASP A 263 24.40 11.66 -11.03
N TRP A 264 25.11 11.88 -9.94
CA TRP A 264 25.84 10.85 -9.18
C TRP A 264 24.94 9.97 -8.31
N GLY A 265 23.71 10.42 -8.02
CA GLY A 265 22.79 9.79 -7.09
C GLY A 265 22.28 10.79 -6.05
N HIS A 266 22.01 10.31 -4.83
CA HIS A 266 21.52 11.17 -3.75
C HIS A 266 21.87 10.62 -2.36
N VAL A 267 21.79 11.51 -1.39
CA VAL A 267 21.65 11.21 0.04
C VAL A 267 20.40 11.92 0.56
N ARG A 268 19.67 11.27 1.47
CA ARG A 268 18.45 11.79 2.06
C ARG A 268 18.38 11.42 3.54
N VAL A 269 17.89 12.36 4.35
CA VAL A 269 17.54 12.13 5.75
C VAL A 269 16.11 12.57 5.95
N ALA A 270 15.32 11.71 6.60
CA ALA A 270 13.96 12.01 7.00
C ALA A 270 13.77 11.72 8.49
N GLY A 271 12.87 12.47 9.11
CA GLY A 271 12.47 12.29 10.49
C GLY A 271 10.95 12.20 10.61
N ILE A 272 10.50 11.54 11.66
CA ILE A 272 9.10 11.45 12.06
C ILE A 272 8.97 11.69 13.55
N LEU A 273 7.89 12.39 13.95
CA LEU A 273 7.46 12.56 15.33
C LEU A 273 5.97 12.20 15.40
N ARG A 274 5.63 11.32 16.34
CA ARG A 274 4.29 10.76 16.52
C ARG A 274 3.82 10.90 17.96
N ARG A 275 2.51 10.99 18.12
CA ARG A 275 1.83 10.75 19.39
C ARG A 275 0.97 9.51 19.21
N ILE A 276 1.40 8.41 19.80
CA ILE A 276 0.78 7.10 19.67
C ILE A 276 -0.14 6.92 20.86
N GLY A 277 -1.45 6.84 20.61
CA GLY A 277 -2.47 6.67 21.63
C GLY A 277 -3.02 5.26 21.69
N TYR A 278 -3.57 4.88 22.81
CA TYR A 278 -4.38 3.68 22.98
C TYR A 278 -5.54 3.93 23.91
N ASP A 279 -6.63 3.21 23.72
CA ASP A 279 -7.78 3.14 24.61
C ASP A 279 -8.33 1.71 24.68
N THR A 280 -9.17 1.43 25.68
CA THR A 280 -9.82 0.13 25.85
C THR A 280 -11.32 0.30 25.65
N ARG A 281 -11.78 0.05 24.43
CA ARG A 281 -13.19 0.27 24.07
C ARG A 281 -14.13 -0.68 24.80
N GLY A 282 -15.23 -0.13 25.30
CA GLY A 282 -16.28 -0.90 25.97
C GLY A 282 -16.10 -1.08 27.47
N THR A 283 -14.96 -0.67 28.03
CA THR A 283 -14.74 -0.54 29.47
C THR A 283 -15.30 0.79 30.01
N GLU A 284 -15.38 0.94 31.33
CA GLU A 284 -15.79 2.19 31.97
C GLU A 284 -14.75 3.28 31.63
N ASP A 285 -15.22 4.41 31.10
CA ASP A 285 -14.41 5.55 30.66
C ASP A 285 -13.33 5.21 29.58
N ASN A 286 -13.43 4.04 28.92
CA ASN A 286 -12.44 3.46 28.00
C ASN A 286 -11.06 3.23 28.63
N GLU A 287 -11.02 3.05 29.94
CA GLU A 287 -9.79 2.76 30.69
C GLU A 287 -9.35 1.27 30.59
N PRO A 288 -8.06 0.93 30.60
CA PRO A 288 -6.94 1.87 30.60
C PRO A 288 -6.74 2.53 29.23
N ASP A 289 -6.41 3.81 29.26
CA ASP A 289 -6.01 4.60 28.11
C ASP A 289 -4.63 5.24 28.33
N GLY A 290 -4.05 5.78 27.28
CA GLY A 290 -2.79 6.49 27.42
C GLY A 290 -2.16 6.87 26.08
N GLN A 291 -1.01 7.51 26.18
CA GLN A 291 -0.29 8.04 25.02
C GLN A 291 1.21 8.00 25.21
N GLU A 292 1.92 7.58 24.14
CA GLU A 292 3.36 7.55 24.09
C GLU A 292 3.92 8.39 22.94
N THR A 293 5.17 8.85 23.09
CA THR A 293 5.87 9.57 22.02
C THR A 293 6.67 8.61 21.17
N GLY A 294 6.28 8.49 19.88
CA GLY A 294 7.05 7.83 18.85
C GLY A 294 7.94 8.81 18.09
N TRP A 295 9.11 8.35 17.65
CA TRP A 295 10.01 9.11 16.77
C TRP A 295 10.88 8.18 15.96
N GLY A 296 11.38 8.67 14.82
CA GLY A 296 12.31 7.92 13.99
C GLY A 296 13.16 8.81 13.08
N ILE A 297 14.31 8.25 12.68
CA ILE A 297 15.20 8.83 11.68
C ILE A 297 15.45 7.77 10.61
N ASN A 298 15.34 8.17 9.35
CA ASN A 298 15.60 7.35 8.17
C ASN A 298 16.68 8.03 7.30
N ALA A 299 17.85 7.41 7.18
CA ALA A 299 18.97 7.88 6.37
C ALA A 299 19.19 6.94 5.19
N THR A 300 19.21 7.48 3.97
CA THR A 300 19.19 6.70 2.73
C THR A 300 20.13 7.27 1.69
N THR A 301 20.62 6.40 0.80
CA THR A 301 21.43 6.82 -0.35
C THR A 301 21.33 5.81 -1.50
N ALA A 302 21.37 6.33 -2.73
CA ALA A 302 21.63 5.55 -3.94
C ALA A 302 22.71 6.25 -4.74
N ILE A 303 23.78 5.52 -5.13
CA ILE A 303 24.97 6.07 -5.79
C ILE A 303 25.20 5.36 -7.12
N LYS A 304 25.31 6.10 -8.21
CA LYS A 304 25.60 5.54 -9.54
C LYS A 304 27.11 5.34 -9.72
N LEU A 305 27.54 4.10 -9.84
CA LEU A 305 28.93 3.69 -10.03
C LEU A 305 29.07 2.89 -11.33
N GLY A 306 28.99 3.56 -12.48
CA GLY A 306 29.05 2.90 -13.77
C GLY A 306 27.87 1.94 -14.00
N LEU A 307 28.13 0.62 -14.05
CA LEU A 307 27.08 -0.39 -14.20
C LEU A 307 26.34 -0.71 -12.90
N ALA A 308 26.89 -0.33 -11.75
CA ALA A 308 26.36 -0.65 -10.43
C ALA A 308 25.70 0.56 -9.77
N THR A 309 24.60 0.34 -9.08
CA THR A 309 23.92 1.35 -8.25
C THR A 309 23.67 0.77 -6.86
N PRO A 310 24.62 0.91 -5.89
CA PRO A 310 24.36 0.63 -4.48
C PRO A 310 23.18 1.47 -3.96
N ARG A 311 22.29 0.81 -3.18
CA ARG A 311 21.13 1.38 -2.52
C ARG A 311 21.18 1.00 -1.06
N LEU A 312 21.32 1.97 -0.20
CA LEU A 312 21.52 1.74 1.24
C LEU A 312 20.49 2.54 2.03
N GLY A 313 19.94 1.94 3.06
CA GLY A 313 19.04 2.58 4.00
C GLY A 313 19.25 2.06 5.42
N ILE A 314 19.17 2.96 6.39
CA ILE A 314 19.11 2.67 7.80
C ILE A 314 18.01 3.51 8.43
N VAL A 315 17.12 2.87 9.18
CA VAL A 315 16.07 3.52 9.94
C VAL A 315 16.15 3.06 11.40
N TYR A 316 16.04 4.00 12.30
CA TYR A 316 16.02 3.75 13.73
C TYR A 316 15.01 4.66 14.42
N GLY A 317 14.29 4.12 15.40
CA GLY A 317 13.34 4.88 16.18
C GLY A 317 12.60 4.02 17.20
N ARG A 318 11.51 4.56 17.74
CA ARG A 318 10.55 3.84 18.57
C ARG A 318 9.13 4.22 18.16
N GLY A 319 8.20 3.26 18.21
CA GLY A 319 6.82 3.47 17.80
C GLY A 319 6.72 3.86 16.31
N ILE A 320 7.45 3.17 15.43
CA ILE A 320 7.48 3.43 13.99
C ILE A 320 7.23 2.17 13.13
N ALA A 321 6.75 1.09 13.75
CA ALA A 321 6.58 -0.17 13.04
C ALA A 321 5.55 -0.10 11.92
N THR A 322 4.47 0.65 12.06
CA THR A 322 3.47 0.90 11.01
C THR A 322 4.03 1.62 9.78
N TYR A 323 5.16 2.28 9.90
CA TYR A 323 5.88 2.91 8.78
C TYR A 323 6.86 1.98 8.09
N MET A 324 7.17 0.81 8.70
CA MET A 324 8.07 -0.17 8.11
C MET A 324 7.39 -1.01 7.05
N ASN A 325 8.18 -1.53 6.13
CA ASN A 325 7.70 -2.45 5.11
C ASN A 325 7.19 -3.75 5.73
N ASP A 326 7.85 -4.25 6.78
CA ASP A 326 7.44 -5.49 7.43
C ASP A 326 7.95 -5.58 8.89
N GLY A 327 7.09 -6.10 9.78
CA GLY A 327 7.40 -6.52 11.13
C GLY A 327 7.33 -5.45 12.21
N GLY A 328 7.01 -5.88 13.42
CA GLY A 328 6.93 -5.07 14.63
C GLY A 328 5.55 -4.49 14.93
N MET A 329 5.44 -3.88 16.11
CA MET A 329 4.28 -3.13 16.61
C MET A 329 4.76 -1.78 17.14
N ASP A 330 3.88 -0.77 17.17
CA ASP A 330 4.24 0.57 17.63
C ASP A 330 4.32 0.66 19.16
N LEU A 331 3.29 0.16 19.84
CA LEU A 331 3.25 0.05 21.30
C LEU A 331 3.13 -1.40 21.73
N ALA A 332 3.71 -1.70 22.88
CA ALA A 332 3.57 -2.98 23.56
C ALA A 332 3.59 -2.77 25.09
N PRO A 333 3.00 -3.69 25.88
CA PRO A 333 3.05 -3.60 27.32
C PRO A 333 4.44 -3.93 27.84
N SER A 334 4.88 -3.17 28.83
CA SER A 334 5.97 -3.51 29.73
C SER A 334 5.43 -3.66 31.15
N VAL A 335 6.15 -4.36 32.01
CA VAL A 335 5.76 -4.55 33.40
C VAL A 335 6.89 -4.22 34.34
N SER A 336 6.58 -3.39 35.32
CA SER A 336 7.41 -3.19 36.50
C SER A 336 6.83 -3.97 37.70
N THR A 337 7.63 -4.25 38.71
CA THR A 337 7.21 -4.98 39.90
C THR A 337 7.38 -4.11 41.13
N ILE A 338 6.33 -4.00 41.92
CA ILE A 338 6.37 -3.36 43.23
C ILE A 338 6.28 -4.46 44.28
N PHE A 339 7.25 -4.50 45.21
CA PHE A 339 7.26 -5.46 46.29
C PHE A 339 6.59 -4.83 47.52
N GLU A 340 5.37 -5.27 47.81
CA GLU A 340 4.65 -4.96 49.02
C GLU A 340 4.48 -6.26 49.84
N PRO A 341 5.32 -6.51 50.86
CA PRO A 341 5.32 -7.79 51.58
C PRO A 341 3.94 -8.15 52.13
N PRO A 342 3.44 -9.40 51.93
CA PRO A 342 4.13 -10.51 51.23
C PRO A 342 3.94 -10.58 49.72
N SER A 343 3.33 -9.57 49.09
CA SER A 343 2.89 -9.60 47.69
C SER A 343 3.87 -8.93 46.74
N VAL A 344 3.91 -9.43 45.53
CA VAL A 344 4.50 -8.75 44.38
C VAL A 344 3.35 -8.24 43.49
N ILE A 345 3.32 -6.93 43.26
CA ILE A 345 2.33 -6.29 42.43
C ILE A 345 2.96 -6.05 41.05
N LEU A 346 2.32 -6.52 39.99
CA LEU A 346 2.69 -6.21 38.60
C LEU A 346 2.01 -4.91 38.20
N VAL A 347 2.78 -3.97 37.66
CA VAL A 347 2.25 -2.67 37.20
C VAL A 347 2.56 -2.61 35.69
N PRO A 348 1.55 -2.87 34.83
CA PRO A 348 1.68 -2.74 33.39
C PRO A 348 1.77 -1.26 32.99
N GLU A 349 2.61 -0.98 31.98
CA GLU A 349 2.76 0.33 31.36
C GLU A 349 2.87 0.14 29.84
N ALA A 350 2.39 1.07 29.03
CA ALA A 350 2.62 1.07 27.60
C ALA A 350 4.03 1.57 27.30
N GLU A 351 4.72 0.94 26.36
CA GLU A 351 6.03 1.36 25.91
C GLU A 351 6.10 1.41 24.38
N ALA A 352 6.63 2.52 23.83
CA ALA A 352 6.91 2.62 22.40
C ALA A 352 8.08 1.71 22.03
N VAL A 353 7.81 0.69 21.20
CA VAL A 353 8.76 -0.37 20.84
C VAL A 353 9.88 0.20 19.97
N LYS A 354 11.14 -0.07 20.35
CA LYS A 354 12.31 0.35 19.58
C LYS A 354 12.50 -0.55 18.37
N LEU A 355 12.91 0.06 17.24
CA LEU A 355 13.07 -0.64 15.99
C LEU A 355 14.31 -0.15 15.25
N LEU A 356 15.05 -1.10 14.66
CA LEU A 356 16.15 -0.89 13.72
C LEU A 356 15.84 -1.62 12.41
N GLY A 357 15.82 -0.89 11.31
CA GLY A 357 15.75 -1.43 9.95
C GLY A 357 17.01 -1.10 9.16
N VAL A 358 17.51 -2.07 8.40
CA VAL A 358 18.65 -1.90 7.50
C VAL A 358 18.35 -2.56 6.17
N SER A 359 18.68 -1.87 5.07
CA SER A 359 18.59 -2.41 3.71
C SER A 359 19.85 -2.07 2.94
N ALA A 360 20.45 -3.07 2.29
CA ALA A 360 21.64 -2.92 1.47
C ALA A 360 21.49 -3.76 0.21
N TYR A 361 21.35 -3.09 -0.94
CA TYR A 361 21.17 -3.70 -2.25
C TYR A 361 22.12 -3.08 -3.27
N VAL A 362 22.37 -3.80 -4.34
CA VAL A 362 23.08 -3.30 -5.52
C VAL A 362 22.31 -3.71 -6.76
N ASP A 363 21.89 -2.71 -7.53
CA ASP A 363 21.35 -2.93 -8.88
C ASP A 363 22.46 -2.86 -9.90
N PHE A 364 22.43 -3.75 -10.89
CA PHE A 364 23.37 -3.80 -12.02
C PHE A 364 22.63 -3.62 -13.34
N GLN A 365 23.13 -2.76 -14.19
CA GLN A 365 22.70 -2.57 -15.59
C GLN A 365 23.74 -3.22 -16.51
N TRP A 366 23.59 -4.51 -16.84
CA TRP A 366 24.55 -5.27 -17.65
C TRP A 366 24.57 -4.85 -19.11
N SER A 367 23.36 -4.56 -19.63
CA SER A 367 23.18 -4.08 -21.00
C SER A 367 21.89 -3.27 -21.10
N LYS A 368 21.53 -2.81 -22.30
CA LYS A 368 20.26 -2.14 -22.56
C LYS A 368 19.04 -2.95 -22.10
N TYR A 369 19.14 -4.28 -22.11
CA TYR A 369 18.00 -5.17 -21.87
C TYR A 369 18.11 -6.02 -20.60
N TRP A 370 19.29 -6.15 -20.02
CA TRP A 370 19.53 -7.04 -18.88
C TRP A 370 19.94 -6.27 -17.64
N THR A 371 19.21 -6.53 -16.57
CA THR A 371 19.50 -5.98 -15.23
C THR A 371 19.51 -7.10 -14.21
N SER A 372 20.11 -6.86 -13.07
CA SER A 372 19.98 -7.69 -11.89
C SER A 372 20.00 -6.83 -10.63
N SER A 373 19.48 -7.37 -9.55
CA SER A 373 19.55 -6.78 -8.22
C SER A 373 19.92 -7.90 -7.25
N ALA A 374 20.76 -7.58 -6.27
CA ALA A 374 21.07 -8.50 -5.19
C ALA A 374 21.28 -7.72 -3.89
N GLY A 375 20.84 -8.29 -2.77
CA GLY A 375 21.00 -7.63 -1.49
C GLY A 375 20.38 -8.35 -0.32
N TYR A 376 20.46 -7.66 0.81
CA TYR A 376 20.00 -8.15 2.10
C TYR A 376 19.40 -7.00 2.91
N SER A 377 18.39 -7.32 3.70
CA SER A 377 17.77 -6.40 4.64
C SER A 377 17.31 -7.12 5.91
N PHE A 378 17.13 -6.36 6.98
CA PHE A 378 16.48 -6.85 8.18
C PHE A 378 15.74 -5.75 8.91
N THR A 379 14.69 -6.16 9.63
CA THR A 379 14.01 -5.39 10.68
C THR A 379 14.23 -6.10 12.00
N LYS A 380 14.64 -5.38 13.02
CA LYS A 380 14.78 -5.90 14.38
C LYS A 380 14.06 -4.96 15.34
N VAL A 381 13.26 -5.52 16.24
CA VAL A 381 12.64 -4.81 17.37
C VAL A 381 13.30 -5.20 18.69
N ASP A 382 13.35 -4.27 19.64
CA ASP A 382 13.68 -4.55 21.02
C ASP A 382 12.35 -4.77 21.75
N ASN A 383 11.96 -6.05 21.89
CA ASN A 383 10.72 -6.43 22.56
C ASN A 383 10.71 -5.97 24.01
N THR A 384 9.52 -5.59 24.48
CA THR A 384 9.29 -5.28 25.89
C THR A 384 9.27 -6.57 26.73
N ASN A 385 9.40 -6.44 28.04
CA ASN A 385 9.44 -7.59 28.94
C ASN A 385 8.06 -8.25 29.18
N PHE A 386 7.00 -7.73 28.57
CA PHE A 386 5.64 -8.27 28.74
C PHE A 386 4.95 -8.60 27.41
N GLN A 387 5.67 -8.56 26.30
CA GLN A 387 5.20 -9.12 25.03
C GLN A 387 5.17 -10.65 25.06
N ASP A 388 4.35 -11.21 24.17
CA ASP A 388 4.25 -12.66 24.01
C ASP A 388 5.62 -13.27 23.59
N PRO A 389 5.94 -14.50 24.04
CA PRO A 389 7.09 -15.25 23.51
C PRO A 389 7.12 -15.37 22.00
N THR A 390 5.97 -15.55 21.36
CA THR A 390 5.82 -15.67 19.89
C THR A 390 5.75 -14.32 19.18
N ALA A 391 5.88 -13.18 19.90
CA ALA A 391 5.91 -11.86 19.28
C ALA A 391 7.11 -11.73 18.33
N PHE A 392 6.92 -11.04 17.21
CA PHE A 392 7.97 -10.78 16.24
C PHE A 392 9.16 -10.06 16.89
N HIS A 393 10.36 -10.61 16.74
CA HIS A 393 11.63 -10.01 17.18
C HIS A 393 12.48 -9.54 16.01
N LYS A 394 12.66 -10.38 14.98
CA LYS A 394 13.51 -10.05 13.83
C LYS A 394 13.00 -10.69 12.54
N GLY A 395 12.97 -9.92 11.47
CA GLY A 395 12.78 -10.39 10.10
C GLY A 395 14.02 -10.14 9.27
N GLU A 396 14.43 -11.13 8.48
CA GLU A 396 15.56 -11.07 7.56
C GLU A 396 15.09 -11.43 6.15
N TYR A 397 15.58 -10.71 5.17
CA TYR A 397 15.21 -10.89 3.77
C TYR A 397 16.44 -10.72 2.88
N ALA A 398 16.65 -11.64 1.97
CA ALA A 398 17.67 -11.56 0.93
C ALA A 398 17.07 -11.93 -0.41
N SER A 399 17.50 -11.26 -1.48
CA SER A 399 17.10 -11.63 -2.82
C SER A 399 18.21 -11.41 -3.83
N ALA A 400 18.13 -12.16 -4.94
CA ALA A 400 18.96 -11.96 -6.13
C ALA A 400 18.17 -12.33 -7.37
N ASN A 401 18.23 -11.49 -8.43
CA ASN A 401 17.47 -11.70 -9.64
C ASN A 401 18.27 -11.48 -10.94
N LEU A 402 17.68 -11.93 -12.02
CA LEU A 402 18.07 -11.58 -13.39
C LEU A 402 16.82 -11.24 -14.18
N LEU A 403 16.76 -10.02 -14.70
CA LEU A 403 15.62 -9.47 -15.41
C LEU A 403 15.99 -9.09 -16.83
N TRP A 404 15.13 -9.46 -17.75
CA TRP A 404 15.15 -9.00 -19.13
C TRP A 404 13.99 -8.04 -19.36
N SER A 405 14.27 -6.89 -19.98
CA SER A 405 13.24 -5.93 -20.36
C SER A 405 13.47 -5.40 -21.77
N ARG A 406 12.43 -5.35 -22.56
CA ARG A 406 12.44 -4.76 -23.90
C ARG A 406 11.08 -4.17 -24.22
N ASP A 407 11.08 -2.93 -24.67
CA ASP A 407 9.88 -2.17 -24.98
C ASP A 407 8.91 -2.18 -23.76
N ASN A 408 7.74 -2.75 -23.90
CA ASN A 408 6.71 -2.83 -22.87
C ASN A 408 6.79 -4.13 -22.03
N ALA A 409 7.65 -5.07 -22.39
CA ALA A 409 7.76 -6.37 -21.75
C ALA A 409 8.89 -6.42 -20.72
N LEU A 410 8.65 -7.09 -19.60
CA LEU A 410 9.66 -7.52 -18.64
C LEU A 410 9.42 -8.99 -18.32
N ALA A 411 10.50 -9.77 -18.30
CA ALA A 411 10.49 -11.14 -17.81
C ALA A 411 11.74 -11.39 -16.96
N GLY A 412 11.63 -12.24 -15.94
CA GLY A 412 12.78 -12.56 -15.11
C GLY A 412 12.48 -13.56 -14.04
N ALA A 413 13.53 -13.92 -13.32
CA ALA A 413 13.46 -14.81 -12.16
C ALA A 413 14.24 -14.21 -11.00
N GLU A 414 13.75 -14.48 -9.79
CA GLU A 414 14.30 -14.02 -8.52
C GLU A 414 14.33 -15.17 -7.53
N LEU A 415 15.47 -15.35 -6.87
CA LEU A 415 15.63 -16.23 -5.73
C LEU A 415 15.54 -15.37 -4.47
N LEU A 416 14.68 -15.76 -3.54
CA LEU A 416 14.43 -15.05 -2.30
C LEU A 416 14.64 -15.99 -1.11
N TRP A 417 15.12 -15.43 -0.05
CA TRP A 417 15.21 -16.08 1.25
C TRP A 417 14.69 -15.15 2.33
N GLY A 418 13.85 -15.68 3.21
CA GLY A 418 13.32 -14.98 4.36
C GLY A 418 13.52 -15.79 5.64
N ARG A 419 13.64 -15.07 6.76
CA ARG A 419 13.65 -15.68 8.10
C ARG A 419 12.93 -14.78 9.09
N ARG A 420 12.06 -15.37 9.90
CA ARG A 420 11.48 -14.80 11.11
C ARG A 420 12.20 -15.37 12.33
N THR A 421 12.39 -14.53 13.35
CA THR A 421 12.79 -14.93 14.71
C THR A 421 11.80 -14.26 15.66
N ASP A 422 11.27 -15.04 16.59
CA ASP A 422 10.36 -14.58 17.63
C ASP A 422 11.09 -14.18 18.92
N ASN A 423 10.36 -13.61 19.86
CA ASN A 423 10.90 -13.07 21.11
C ASN A 423 11.55 -14.13 22.00
N ASP A 424 11.07 -15.38 21.97
CA ASP A 424 11.67 -16.53 22.66
C ASP A 424 12.88 -17.13 21.92
N GLY A 425 13.11 -16.69 20.68
CA GLY A 425 14.22 -17.14 19.84
C GLY A 425 13.86 -18.22 18.84
N ASP A 426 12.60 -18.66 18.78
CA ASP A 426 12.11 -19.59 17.75
C ASP A 426 12.21 -18.97 16.37
N LYS A 427 12.44 -19.83 15.36
CA LYS A 427 12.79 -19.38 14.02
C LYS A 427 12.07 -20.19 12.95
N GLY A 428 11.58 -19.47 11.96
CA GLY A 428 11.13 -20.03 10.70
C GLY A 428 11.84 -19.40 9.51
N SER A 429 11.98 -20.13 8.44
CA SER A 429 12.58 -19.62 7.19
C SER A 429 11.86 -20.15 5.97
N ASP A 430 11.93 -19.39 4.88
CA ASP A 430 11.49 -19.84 3.58
C ASP A 430 12.52 -19.50 2.51
N LEU A 431 12.66 -20.40 1.54
CA LEU A 431 13.38 -20.20 0.29
C LEU A 431 12.37 -20.24 -0.84
N ARG A 432 12.38 -19.19 -1.67
CA ARG A 432 11.41 -18.97 -2.74
C ARG A 432 12.10 -18.76 -4.07
N LEU A 433 11.56 -19.38 -5.11
CA LEU A 433 11.85 -19.06 -6.51
C LEU A 433 10.63 -18.41 -7.13
N GLN A 434 10.79 -17.19 -7.64
CA GLN A 434 9.73 -16.47 -8.34
C GLN A 434 10.15 -16.19 -9.79
N ALA A 435 9.26 -16.44 -10.73
CA ALA A 435 9.37 -16.01 -12.11
C ALA A 435 8.22 -15.08 -12.45
N SER A 436 8.50 -13.96 -13.11
CA SER A 436 7.48 -12.97 -13.45
C SER A 436 7.52 -12.58 -14.91
N PHE A 437 6.33 -12.38 -15.48
CA PHE A 437 6.14 -11.75 -16.78
C PHE A 437 5.23 -10.55 -16.62
N LYS A 438 5.67 -9.38 -17.11
CA LYS A 438 4.93 -8.12 -17.04
C LYS A 438 4.83 -7.48 -18.40
N TRP A 439 3.64 -7.00 -18.75
CA TRP A 439 3.39 -6.18 -19.93
C TRP A 439 2.82 -4.83 -19.50
N SER A 440 3.56 -3.74 -19.77
CA SER A 440 3.18 -2.37 -19.43
C SER A 440 2.49 -1.70 -20.62
N PHE A 441 1.61 -0.74 -20.33
CA PHE A 441 0.92 0.05 -21.34
C PHE A 441 0.72 1.49 -20.87
N THR A 442 0.64 2.41 -21.84
CA THR A 442 0.19 3.80 -21.65
C THR A 442 -0.85 4.13 -22.71
N SER A 443 -1.68 5.15 -22.47
CA SER A 443 -2.64 5.62 -23.49
C SER A 443 -1.97 5.93 -24.81
N ASP A 444 -0.80 6.56 -24.80
CA ASP A 444 -0.06 6.90 -26.01
C ASP A 444 0.40 5.67 -26.78
N ASN A 445 0.86 4.63 -26.07
CA ASN A 445 1.28 3.38 -26.71
C ASN A 445 0.09 2.61 -27.30
N ILE A 446 -1.07 2.65 -26.68
CA ILE A 446 -2.28 1.98 -27.19
C ILE A 446 -2.75 2.64 -28.48
N TRP A 447 -2.81 3.97 -28.55
CA TRP A 447 -3.23 4.70 -29.75
C TRP A 447 -2.29 4.42 -30.93
N ASN A 448 -0.98 4.40 -30.71
CA ASN A 448 0.02 4.08 -31.74
C ASN A 448 -0.04 2.61 -32.23
N MET A 449 -0.73 1.71 -31.54
CA MET A 449 -0.94 0.32 -31.99
C MET A 449 -2.21 0.12 -32.80
N ILE A 450 -3.13 1.10 -32.77
CA ILE A 450 -4.44 1.02 -33.46
C ILE A 450 -4.41 1.80 -34.80
N GLU A 451 -3.49 2.75 -34.95
CA GLU A 451 -3.18 3.42 -36.23
C GLU A 451 -2.26 2.56 -37.14
#